data_dda182424af122471781c566a3baf26d
#
_entry.id   dda182424af122471781c566a3baf26d
#
_cell.length_a   1.000
_cell.length_b   1.000
_cell.length_c   1.000
_cell.angle_alpha   90.00
_cell.angle_beta   90.00
_cell.angle_gamma   90.00
#
_symmetry.space_group_name_H-M   'P 1'
#
loop_
_entity.id
_entity.type
_entity.pdbx_description
1 polymer ?
#
loop_
_entity_poly.entity_id
_entity_poly.type
_entity_poly.pdbx_seq_one_letter_code
_entity_poly.pdbx_strand_id
1 'polypeptide(L)'
;YGDATRADLLESAGAGKAEVLINAIDDPEGSLKLTELAQAHFPGLKIIARARDVEHYIRLRKAGVEAPERETFESALKVGRMALEGLGVGRYEARERADLFRRYNLQMVEEMADGETDTKARAATFQRTSDMLTEIFSEDRAHLSVVQRHGWQGTDEGKHTGNASDEPEVVPPVR
;
A
#
# COMPACT_ATOMS: atom_id res chain seq x y z
N TYR A 1 -21.69 21.53 -8.89
CA TYR A 1 -20.36 21.83 -9.42
C TYR A 1 -19.92 23.22 -8.96
N GLY A 2 -18.77 23.35 -8.30
CA GLY A 2 -18.29 24.62 -7.77
C GLY A 2 -16.97 24.49 -7.02
N ASP A 3 -16.50 25.61 -6.49
CA ASP A 3 -15.29 25.66 -5.66
C ASP A 3 -15.58 25.16 -4.24
N ALA A 4 -15.10 23.96 -3.92
CA ALA A 4 -15.30 23.33 -2.63
C ALA A 4 -14.59 24.06 -1.45
N THR A 5 -13.77 25.08 -1.73
CA THR A 5 -13.14 25.91 -0.70
C THR A 5 -14.01 27.13 -0.28
N ARG A 6 -15.27 27.12 -0.66
CA ARG A 6 -16.26 28.14 -0.29
C ARG A 6 -17.31 27.57 0.66
N ALA A 7 -17.42 28.14 1.86
CA ALA A 7 -18.36 27.67 2.89
C ALA A 7 -19.83 27.75 2.46
N ASP A 8 -20.21 28.78 1.74
CA ASP A 8 -21.59 28.97 1.23
C ASP A 8 -22.02 27.90 0.23
N LEU A 9 -21.07 27.39 -0.58
CA LEU A 9 -21.31 26.28 -1.49
C LEU A 9 -21.40 24.94 -0.76
N LEU A 10 -20.57 24.71 0.26
CA LEU A 10 -20.67 23.52 1.10
C LEU A 10 -22.01 23.48 1.86
N GLU A 11 -22.43 24.60 2.43
CA GLU A 11 -23.73 24.71 3.11
C GLU A 11 -24.87 24.39 2.14
N SER A 12 -24.84 25.00 0.94
CA SER A 12 -25.86 24.78 -0.12
C SER A 12 -25.87 23.33 -0.61
N ALA A 13 -24.71 22.64 -0.58
CA ALA A 13 -24.56 21.21 -0.89
C ALA A 13 -25.06 20.30 0.22
N GLY A 14 -25.40 20.85 1.40
CA GLY A 14 -25.94 20.10 2.53
C GLY A 14 -24.91 19.65 3.56
N ALA A 15 -23.71 20.26 3.61
CA ALA A 15 -22.66 19.90 4.55
C ALA A 15 -23.11 19.95 6.01
N GLY A 16 -23.99 20.89 6.38
CA GLY A 16 -24.57 20.99 7.73
C GLY A 16 -25.45 19.81 8.16
N LYS A 17 -25.85 18.93 7.22
CA LYS A 17 -26.64 17.72 7.47
C LYS A 17 -25.93 16.44 7.10
N ALA A 18 -24.74 16.53 6.53
CA ALA A 18 -23.93 15.39 6.14
C ALA A 18 -23.23 14.78 7.36
N GLU A 19 -23.07 13.47 7.37
CA GLU A 19 -22.30 12.76 8.37
C GLU A 19 -20.82 12.63 7.97
N VAL A 20 -20.54 12.59 6.66
CA VAL A 20 -19.21 12.37 6.11
C VAL A 20 -18.94 13.30 4.95
N LEU A 21 -17.75 13.91 4.95
CA LEU A 21 -17.16 14.62 3.81
C LEU A 21 -16.00 13.81 3.26
N ILE A 22 -16.04 13.48 1.97
CA ILE A 22 -14.91 12.85 1.28
C ILE A 22 -14.12 13.94 0.56
N ASN A 23 -12.94 14.24 1.05
CA ASN A 23 -12.01 15.20 0.44
C ASN A 23 -11.03 14.45 -0.47
N ALA A 24 -11.30 14.46 -1.77
CA ALA A 24 -10.49 13.84 -2.82
C ALA A 24 -9.89 14.89 -3.78
N ILE A 25 -9.69 16.12 -3.30
CA ILE A 25 -9.08 17.20 -4.09
C ILE A 25 -7.61 16.84 -4.37
N ASP A 26 -7.20 17.03 -5.62
CA ASP A 26 -5.88 16.67 -6.13
C ASP A 26 -4.80 17.65 -5.67
N ASP A 27 -5.13 18.94 -5.62
CA ASP A 27 -4.24 19.98 -5.13
C ASP A 27 -4.13 19.94 -3.60
N PRO A 28 -2.93 19.70 -3.02
CA PRO A 28 -2.76 19.62 -1.58
C PRO A 28 -3.20 20.88 -0.83
N GLU A 29 -2.97 22.07 -1.37
CA GLU A 29 -3.36 23.32 -0.73
C GLU A 29 -4.88 23.51 -0.70
N GLY A 30 -5.55 23.19 -1.82
CA GLY A 30 -7.01 23.18 -1.89
C GLY A 30 -7.63 22.13 -0.97
N SER A 31 -7.02 20.96 -0.86
CA SER A 31 -7.45 19.89 0.05
C SER A 31 -7.36 20.31 1.52
N LEU A 32 -6.25 20.92 1.93
CA LEU A 32 -6.08 21.42 3.30
C LEU A 32 -7.06 22.55 3.61
N LYS A 33 -7.19 23.51 2.69
CA LYS A 33 -8.13 24.62 2.84
C LYS A 33 -9.59 24.13 2.99
N LEU A 34 -10.00 23.12 2.21
CA LEU A 34 -11.31 22.50 2.37
C LEU A 34 -11.45 21.85 3.76
N THR A 35 -10.41 21.10 4.20
CA THR A 35 -10.41 20.44 5.51
C THR A 35 -10.59 21.44 6.64
N GLU A 36 -9.76 22.49 6.69
CA GLU A 36 -9.80 23.53 7.71
C GLU A 36 -11.16 24.26 7.72
N LEU A 37 -11.67 24.59 6.54
CA LEU A 37 -12.97 25.24 6.39
C LEU A 37 -14.11 24.34 6.86
N ALA A 38 -14.08 23.05 6.51
CA ALA A 38 -15.11 22.11 6.92
C ALA A 38 -15.13 21.92 8.43
N GLN A 39 -13.97 21.82 9.07
CA GLN A 39 -13.87 21.71 10.55
C GLN A 39 -14.35 22.97 11.26
N ALA A 40 -14.04 24.15 10.72
CA ALA A 40 -14.45 25.42 11.31
C ALA A 40 -15.96 25.65 11.25
N HIS A 41 -16.60 25.27 10.15
CA HIS A 41 -18.02 25.54 9.90
C HIS A 41 -18.94 24.35 10.20
N PHE A 42 -18.42 23.11 10.14
CA PHE A 42 -19.20 21.88 10.32
C PHE A 42 -18.49 20.91 11.29
N PRO A 43 -18.36 21.25 12.57
CA PRO A 43 -17.53 20.50 13.54
C PRO A 43 -18.00 19.06 13.78
N GLY A 44 -19.24 18.72 13.43
CA GLY A 44 -19.76 17.35 13.51
C GLY A 44 -19.51 16.48 12.27
N LEU A 45 -18.92 17.07 11.22
CA LEU A 45 -18.72 16.41 9.94
C LEU A 45 -17.43 15.56 9.96
N LYS A 46 -17.56 14.24 9.83
CA LYS A 46 -16.39 13.35 9.72
C LYS A 46 -15.71 13.54 8.37
N ILE A 47 -14.42 13.86 8.38
CA ILE A 47 -13.64 14.08 7.16
C ILE A 47 -12.83 12.84 6.84
N ILE A 48 -13.04 12.28 5.64
CA ILE A 48 -12.19 11.26 5.02
C ILE A 48 -11.41 11.97 3.91
N ALA A 49 -10.08 11.96 3.98
CA ALA A 49 -9.26 12.70 3.03
C ALA A 49 -8.27 11.78 2.31
N ARG A 50 -8.11 12.03 1.01
CA ARG A 50 -7.08 11.43 0.19
C ARG A 50 -5.81 12.29 0.26
N ALA A 51 -4.69 11.66 0.62
CA ALA A 51 -3.38 12.29 0.64
C ALA A 51 -2.61 11.93 -0.63
N ARG A 52 -2.07 12.92 -1.32
CA ARG A 52 -1.28 12.74 -2.54
C ARG A 52 0.05 12.05 -2.26
N ASP A 53 0.71 12.46 -1.18
CA ASP A 53 2.02 11.98 -0.75
C ASP A 53 2.14 12.00 0.78
N VAL A 54 3.31 11.66 1.31
CA VAL A 54 3.57 11.62 2.75
C VAL A 54 3.50 13.01 3.38
N GLU A 55 3.97 14.06 2.70
CA GLU A 55 3.93 15.42 3.23
C GLU A 55 2.47 15.91 3.35
N HIS A 56 1.66 15.66 2.33
CA HIS A 56 0.22 15.97 2.36
C HIS A 56 -0.50 15.17 3.45
N TYR A 57 -0.15 13.87 3.63
CA TYR A 57 -0.68 13.04 4.73
C TYR A 57 -0.42 13.68 6.08
N ILE A 58 0.84 14.07 6.36
CA ILE A 58 1.24 14.68 7.62
C ILE A 58 0.49 16.02 7.86
N ARG A 59 0.34 16.83 6.82
CA ARG A 59 -0.39 18.11 6.90
C ARG A 59 -1.88 17.89 7.19
N LEU A 60 -2.51 16.89 6.58
CA LEU A 60 -3.91 16.52 6.86
C LEU A 60 -4.09 15.98 8.29
N ARG A 61 -3.14 15.17 8.78
CA ARG A 61 -3.12 14.71 10.18
C ARG A 61 -3.06 15.90 11.13
N LYS A 62 -2.16 16.85 10.90
CA LYS A 62 -2.03 18.09 11.70
C LYS A 62 -3.27 18.99 11.60
N ALA A 63 -3.96 18.96 10.47
CA ALA A 63 -5.26 19.61 10.31
C ALA A 63 -6.42 18.83 10.95
N GLY A 64 -6.17 17.74 11.69
CA GLY A 64 -7.17 17.01 12.46
C GLY A 64 -7.92 15.91 11.70
N VAL A 65 -7.47 15.50 10.53
CA VAL A 65 -8.01 14.29 9.86
C VAL A 65 -7.41 13.06 10.54
N GLU A 66 -8.26 12.18 11.08
CA GLU A 66 -7.81 11.03 11.87
C GLU A 66 -6.94 10.05 11.08
N ALA A 67 -7.36 9.69 9.88
CA ALA A 67 -6.67 8.71 9.04
C ALA A 67 -6.80 9.09 7.55
N PRO A 68 -5.93 9.99 7.04
CA PRO A 68 -5.88 10.24 5.60
C PRO A 68 -5.42 9.01 4.84
N GLU A 69 -6.00 8.73 3.67
CA GLU A 69 -5.59 7.61 2.83
C GLU A 69 -4.62 8.07 1.74
N ARG A 70 -3.47 7.40 1.61
CA ARG A 70 -2.48 7.75 0.57
C ARG A 70 -2.88 7.15 -0.77
N GLU A 71 -2.98 8.00 -1.78
CA GLU A 71 -3.51 7.69 -3.10
C GLU A 71 -2.86 6.48 -3.78
N THR A 72 -1.55 6.35 -3.71
CA THR A 72 -0.81 5.34 -4.47
C THR A 72 -0.20 4.23 -3.61
N PHE A 73 -0.28 4.31 -2.28
CA PHE A 73 0.46 3.41 -1.39
C PHE A 73 0.04 1.95 -1.54
N GLU A 74 -1.25 1.66 -1.47
CA GLU A 74 -1.76 0.29 -1.59
C GLU A 74 -1.53 -0.30 -2.98
N SER A 75 -1.67 0.50 -4.03
CA SER A 75 -1.37 0.07 -5.39
C SER A 75 0.13 -0.20 -5.59
N ALA A 76 1.01 0.61 -5.00
CA ALA A 76 2.46 0.40 -5.03
C ALA A 76 2.86 -0.90 -4.31
N LEU A 77 2.27 -1.18 -3.14
CA LEU A 77 2.48 -2.45 -2.43
C LEU A 77 2.06 -3.66 -3.27
N LYS A 78 0.92 -3.56 -3.95
CA LYS A 78 0.45 -4.62 -4.85
C LYS A 78 1.43 -4.85 -6.00
N VAL A 79 1.93 -3.78 -6.62
CA VAL A 79 2.94 -3.87 -7.70
C VAL A 79 4.24 -4.47 -7.19
N GLY A 80 4.73 -4.06 -6.01
CA GLY A 80 5.91 -4.62 -5.37
C GLY A 80 5.77 -6.12 -5.11
N ARG A 81 4.62 -6.56 -4.59
CA ARG A 81 4.32 -7.98 -4.41
C ARG A 81 4.34 -8.75 -5.73
N MET A 82 3.70 -8.22 -6.78
CA MET A 82 3.70 -8.85 -8.10
C MET A 82 5.12 -8.97 -8.69
N ALA A 83 5.98 -7.98 -8.45
CA ALA A 83 7.38 -8.03 -8.86
C ALA A 83 8.15 -9.14 -8.12
N LEU A 84 7.96 -9.29 -6.81
CA LEU A 84 8.56 -10.38 -6.02
C LEU A 84 8.11 -11.76 -6.53
N GLU A 85 6.80 -11.94 -6.79
CA GLU A 85 6.25 -13.16 -7.37
C GLU A 85 6.88 -13.45 -8.75
N GLY A 86 7.05 -12.43 -9.60
CA GLY A 86 7.71 -12.53 -10.91
C GLY A 86 9.19 -12.89 -10.83
N LEU A 87 9.86 -12.56 -9.72
CA LEU A 87 11.25 -12.96 -9.42
C LEU A 87 11.35 -14.36 -8.80
N GLY A 88 10.24 -15.09 -8.67
CA GLY A 88 10.20 -16.46 -8.14
C GLY A 88 10.00 -16.55 -6.62
N VAL A 89 9.74 -15.45 -5.93
CA VAL A 89 9.35 -15.49 -4.50
C VAL A 89 7.96 -16.11 -4.38
N GLY A 90 7.78 -17.04 -3.42
CA GLY A 90 6.48 -17.67 -3.19
C GLY A 90 5.38 -16.65 -2.86
N ARG A 91 4.16 -16.88 -3.31
CA ARG A 91 3.02 -15.93 -3.13
C ARG A 91 2.76 -15.57 -1.67
N TYR A 92 2.89 -16.54 -0.77
CA TYR A 92 2.72 -16.31 0.67
C TYR A 92 3.80 -15.37 1.19
N GLU A 93 5.06 -15.66 0.89
CA GLU A 93 6.20 -14.87 1.31
C GLU A 93 6.18 -13.45 0.73
N ALA A 94 5.85 -13.30 -0.56
CA ALA A 94 5.71 -11.99 -1.19
C ALA A 94 4.62 -11.14 -0.51
N ARG A 95 3.53 -11.78 -0.06
CA ARG A 95 2.47 -11.12 0.71
C ARG A 95 2.95 -10.70 2.10
N GLU A 96 3.59 -11.60 2.85
CA GLU A 96 4.11 -11.30 4.18
C GLU A 96 5.10 -10.12 4.15
N ARG A 97 5.97 -10.07 3.14
CA ARG A 97 6.91 -8.95 2.94
C ARG A 97 6.18 -7.64 2.66
N ALA A 98 5.16 -7.64 1.82
CA ALA A 98 4.35 -6.45 1.55
C ALA A 98 3.60 -5.98 2.80
N ASP A 99 3.03 -6.90 3.59
CA ASP A 99 2.31 -6.59 4.82
C ASP A 99 3.26 -6.10 5.93
N LEU A 100 4.47 -6.63 5.99
CA LEU A 100 5.52 -6.16 6.89
C LEU A 100 5.92 -4.72 6.53
N PHE A 101 6.20 -4.46 5.27
CA PHE A 101 6.51 -3.11 4.78
C PHE A 101 5.37 -2.13 5.07
N ARG A 102 4.11 -2.54 4.85
CA ARG A 102 2.93 -1.71 5.16
C ARG A 102 2.94 -1.28 6.62
N ARG A 103 3.08 -2.23 7.55
CA ARG A 103 3.06 -1.93 9.01
C ARG A 103 4.14 -0.93 9.40
N TYR A 104 5.39 -1.18 8.99
CA TYR A 104 6.50 -0.29 9.34
C TYR A 104 6.36 1.08 8.70
N ASN A 105 5.92 1.15 7.44
CA ASN A 105 5.75 2.41 6.75
C ASN A 105 4.63 3.25 7.36
N LEU A 106 3.50 2.64 7.73
CA LEU A 106 2.41 3.34 8.42
C LEU A 106 2.87 3.87 9.77
N GLN A 107 3.53 3.05 10.58
CA GLN A 107 4.08 3.48 11.87
C GLN A 107 5.04 4.65 11.71
N MET A 108 5.98 4.57 10.76
CA MET A 108 6.93 5.65 10.48
C MET A 108 6.22 6.96 10.13
N VAL A 109 5.20 6.91 9.29
CA VAL A 109 4.47 8.11 8.85
C VAL A 109 3.65 8.71 10.00
N GLU A 110 3.06 7.88 10.88
CA GLU A 110 2.39 8.35 12.09
C GLU A 110 3.39 9.03 13.05
N GLU A 111 4.54 8.42 13.32
CA GLU A 111 5.59 9.02 14.14
C GLU A 111 6.04 10.37 13.58
N MET A 112 6.12 10.50 12.24
CA MET A 112 6.42 11.78 11.58
C MET A 112 5.28 12.79 11.71
N ALA A 113 4.03 12.36 11.77
CA ALA A 113 2.89 13.25 11.92
C ALA A 113 2.75 13.76 13.36
N ASP A 114 3.01 12.90 14.35
CA ASP A 114 2.90 13.22 15.78
C ASP A 114 4.11 14.03 16.31
N GLY A 115 5.26 13.95 15.63
CA GLY A 115 6.48 14.66 16.04
C GLY A 115 6.46 16.16 15.74
N GLU A 116 7.06 16.97 16.62
CA GLU A 116 7.43 18.36 16.30
C GLU A 116 8.51 18.35 15.22
N THR A 117 8.20 18.91 14.08
CA THR A 117 8.77 18.48 12.81
C THR A 117 10.02 19.25 12.41
N ASP A 118 11.18 18.80 12.80
CA ASP A 118 12.41 19.12 12.10
C ASP A 118 12.57 18.17 10.86
N THR A 119 12.80 18.76 9.70
CA THR A 119 13.04 18.05 8.42
C THR A 119 14.18 17.04 8.53
N LYS A 120 15.19 17.33 9.37
CA LYS A 120 16.31 16.42 9.64
C LYS A 120 15.89 15.19 10.44
N ALA A 121 15.00 15.36 11.42
CA ALA A 121 14.46 14.25 12.21
C ALA A 121 13.61 13.31 11.33
N ARG A 122 12.81 13.86 10.41
CA ARG A 122 12.05 13.07 9.41
C ARG A 122 12.97 12.26 8.50
N ALA A 123 14.01 12.89 7.94
CA ALA A 123 14.98 12.19 7.10
C ALA A 123 15.69 11.07 7.87
N ALA A 124 16.06 11.30 9.12
CA ALA A 124 16.69 10.29 9.98
C ALA A 124 15.75 9.12 10.30
N THR A 125 14.46 9.37 10.54
CA THR A 125 13.45 8.32 10.76
C THR A 125 13.24 7.50 9.49
N PHE A 126 13.13 8.14 8.34
CA PHE A 126 13.04 7.45 7.05
C PHE A 126 14.24 6.55 6.79
N GLN A 127 15.47 7.07 7.01
CA GLN A 127 16.69 6.29 6.81
C GLN A 127 16.76 5.07 7.74
N ARG A 128 16.48 5.24 9.03
CA ARG A 128 16.46 4.11 9.99
C ARG A 128 15.47 3.03 9.59
N THR A 129 14.27 3.41 9.15
CA THR A 129 13.26 2.43 8.71
C THR A 129 13.68 1.73 7.43
N SER A 130 14.30 2.45 6.49
CA SER A 130 14.85 1.88 5.26
C SER A 130 15.97 0.88 5.55
N ASP A 131 16.90 1.22 6.45
CA ASP A 131 18.01 0.37 6.85
C ASP A 131 17.50 -0.90 7.54
N MET A 132 16.55 -0.77 8.47
CA MET A 132 15.91 -1.88 9.16
C MET A 132 15.17 -2.83 8.20
N LEU A 133 14.43 -2.29 7.24
CA LEU A 133 13.76 -3.10 6.21
C LEU A 133 14.78 -3.83 5.33
N THR A 134 15.89 -3.16 4.99
CA THR A 134 16.97 -3.76 4.21
C THR A 134 17.60 -4.93 4.97
N GLU A 135 17.83 -4.79 6.28
CA GLU A 135 18.37 -5.85 7.14
C GLU A 135 17.42 -7.05 7.21
N ILE A 136 16.12 -6.82 7.50
CA ILE A 136 15.09 -7.87 7.54
C ILE A 136 15.03 -8.63 6.21
N PHE A 137 15.03 -7.92 5.07
CA PHE A 137 15.00 -8.58 3.76
C PHE A 137 16.32 -9.25 3.37
N SER A 138 17.46 -8.89 3.97
CA SER A 138 18.75 -9.53 3.73
C SER A 138 18.90 -10.83 4.51
N GLU A 139 18.43 -10.90 5.74
CA GLU A 139 18.43 -12.13 6.56
C GLU A 139 17.58 -13.23 5.93
N ASP A 140 16.39 -12.89 5.41
CA ASP A 140 15.55 -13.82 4.66
C ASP A 140 16.23 -14.38 3.41
N ARG A 141 17.04 -13.57 2.71
CA ARG A 141 17.79 -14.03 1.54
C ARG A 141 18.84 -15.07 1.89
N ALA A 142 19.47 -14.99 3.05
CA ALA A 142 20.40 -15.99 3.56
C ALA A 142 19.69 -17.32 3.88
N HIS A 143 18.48 -17.27 4.45
CA HIS A 143 17.66 -18.46 4.72
C HIS A 143 17.18 -19.15 3.43
N LEU A 144 16.74 -18.41 2.43
CA LEU A 144 16.30 -18.96 1.13
C LEU A 144 17.44 -19.66 0.39
N SER A 145 18.66 -19.13 0.45
CA SER A 145 19.84 -19.76 -0.18
C SER A 145 20.23 -21.09 0.48
N VAL A 146 19.88 -21.31 1.74
CA VAL A 146 20.09 -22.56 2.47
C VAL A 146 19.00 -23.58 2.13
N VAL A 147 17.74 -23.17 2.05
CA VAL A 147 16.61 -24.06 1.71
C VAL A 147 16.69 -24.54 0.27
N GLN A 148 17.09 -23.70 -0.69
CA GLN A 148 17.27 -24.11 -2.08
C GLN A 148 18.48 -25.08 -2.28
N ARG A 149 19.48 -25.04 -1.41
CA ARG A 149 20.60 -26.01 -1.47
C ARG A 149 20.26 -27.38 -0.86
N HIS A 150 19.19 -27.50 -0.08
CA HIS A 150 18.76 -28.74 0.57
C HIS A 150 17.43 -29.29 0.03
N GLY A 151 16.78 -28.57 -0.89
CA GLY A 151 15.53 -28.95 -1.52
C GLY A 151 15.73 -29.65 -2.86
N TRP A 152 15.58 -30.95 -2.80
CA TRP A 152 15.37 -31.90 -3.91
C TRP A 152 16.61 -32.40 -4.65
N GLN A 153 17.33 -33.32 -4.03
CA GLN A 153 17.90 -34.46 -4.74
C GLN A 153 16.80 -35.51 -4.89
N GLY A 154 16.03 -35.41 -5.98
CA GLY A 154 15.13 -36.47 -6.40
C GLY A 154 15.99 -37.67 -6.80
N THR A 155 15.85 -38.76 -6.08
CA THR A 155 16.40 -40.07 -6.43
C THR A 155 15.85 -40.50 -7.78
N ASP A 156 16.72 -40.48 -8.76
CA ASP A 156 16.48 -41.08 -10.09
C ASP A 156 16.72 -42.57 -9.96
N GLU A 157 15.67 -43.33 -9.58
CA GLU A 157 15.64 -44.79 -9.72
C GLU A 157 14.23 -45.20 -10.13
N GLY A 158 14.08 -45.52 -11.41
CA GLY A 158 12.85 -46.09 -11.94
C GLY A 158 12.89 -46.29 -13.45
N LYS A 159 13.88 -47.09 -13.91
CA LYS A 159 13.78 -47.72 -15.23
C LYS A 159 12.51 -48.58 -15.31
N HIS A 160 11.52 -48.17 -16.08
CA HIS A 160 10.54 -49.11 -16.62
C HIS A 160 10.58 -49.07 -18.14
N THR A 161 11.19 -50.14 -18.65
CA THR A 161 11.01 -50.67 -20.02
C THR A 161 9.57 -51.19 -20.10
N GLY A 162 8.81 -50.72 -21.08
CA GLY A 162 7.43 -51.19 -21.31
C GLY A 162 6.89 -50.61 -22.59
N ASN A 163 7.22 -51.23 -23.67
CA ASN A 163 6.51 -51.65 -24.88
C ASN A 163 5.36 -50.80 -25.44
N ALA A 164 5.45 -50.71 -26.73
CA ALA A 164 4.67 -50.07 -27.76
C ALA A 164 3.16 -50.26 -27.73
N SER A 165 2.52 -49.40 -28.55
CA SER A 165 1.21 -49.42 -29.16
C SER A 165 0.06 -48.86 -28.31
N ASP A 166 -0.32 -47.61 -28.63
CA ASP A 166 -1.70 -47.26 -28.90
C ASP A 166 -1.72 -45.86 -29.59
N GLU A 167 -2.26 -45.86 -30.78
CA GLU A 167 -2.52 -44.66 -31.59
C GLU A 167 -3.68 -43.86 -30.98
N PRO A 168 -3.68 -42.51 -31.00
CA PRO A 168 -4.83 -41.74 -30.58
C PRO A 168 -5.90 -41.65 -31.66
N GLU A 169 -7.10 -42.05 -31.28
CA GLU A 169 -8.37 -41.93 -32.02
C GLU A 169 -8.71 -40.46 -32.33
N VAL A 170 -8.86 -40.14 -33.61
CA VAL A 170 -9.24 -38.82 -34.12
C VAL A 170 -10.76 -38.65 -33.99
N VAL A 171 -11.20 -37.69 -33.12
CA VAL A 171 -12.60 -37.29 -33.04
C VAL A 171 -12.87 -36.13 -34.01
N PRO A 172 -13.87 -36.22 -34.90
CA PRO A 172 -14.20 -35.15 -35.86
C PRO A 172 -15.02 -34.02 -35.21
N PRO A 173 -15.00 -32.80 -35.78
CA PRO A 173 -15.67 -31.64 -35.21
C PRO A 173 -17.19 -31.69 -35.41
N VAL A 174 -17.92 -31.32 -34.34
CA VAL A 174 -19.38 -31.13 -34.37
C VAL A 174 -19.68 -29.74 -34.95
N ARG A 175 -20.68 -29.71 -35.85
CA ARG A 175 -21.20 -28.52 -36.54
C ARG A 175 -21.90 -27.53 -35.59
#